data_0736774dbb9955aa31f81462d0167cb9
#
_entry.id   0736774dbb9955aa31f81462d0167cb9
#
_cell.length_a   1.000
_cell.length_b   1.000
_cell.length_c   1.000
_cell.angle_alpha   90.00
_cell.angle_beta   90.00
_cell.angle_gamma   90.00
#
_symmetry.space_group_name_H-M   'P 1'
#
loop_
_entity.id
_entity.type
_entity.pdbx_description
1 polymer ?
#
loop_
_entity_poly.entity_id
_entity_poly.type
_entity_poly.pdbx_seq_one_letter_code
_entity_poly.pdbx_strand_id
1 'polypeptide(L)'
;EETVKPAPQDTQPTDEETVYEADELLYEKQLDLPSGGVAATYRAALPQFKEEGGQGLILRKINQYYETELTALQQDCDSYFSQIQASYGDAWQTAVQPVADYHVDFSYELVQQSGGRISVVRTYRYVDTNVKDKVIYTAETFDCQTGWPEKLQDLFIEDKEKAQQAVIEQIEKWCGENGLEYSQLIPFTFEKQGSSF
;
A
#
# COMPACT_ATOMS: atom_id res chain seq x y z
N GLU A 1 -33.27 -47.70 30.41
CA GLU A 1 -33.38 -46.31 29.87
C GLU A 1 -31.98 -45.76 29.75
N GLU A 2 -31.44 -45.78 28.52
CA GLU A 2 -30.14 -45.14 28.24
C GLU A 2 -30.37 -43.66 27.96
N THR A 3 -29.84 -42.85 28.82
CA THR A 3 -29.79 -41.39 28.66
C THR A 3 -28.74 -41.03 27.58
N VAL A 4 -29.22 -40.69 26.39
CA VAL A 4 -28.40 -40.16 25.31
C VAL A 4 -27.86 -38.78 25.73
N LYS A 5 -26.54 -38.68 25.89
CA LYS A 5 -25.80 -37.44 26.14
C LYS A 5 -25.86 -36.59 24.85
N PRO A 6 -26.29 -35.32 24.91
CA PRO A 6 -26.27 -34.48 23.70
C PRO A 6 -24.86 -34.27 23.27
N ALA A 7 -24.62 -34.35 21.95
CA ALA A 7 -23.34 -34.03 21.33
C ALA A 7 -22.95 -32.55 21.61
N PRO A 8 -21.65 -32.25 21.72
CA PRO A 8 -21.22 -30.87 21.83
C PRO A 8 -21.69 -30.09 20.61
N GLN A 9 -22.38 -28.99 20.84
CA GLN A 9 -22.66 -28.02 19.78
C GLN A 9 -21.30 -27.43 19.34
N ASP A 10 -20.96 -27.62 18.07
CA ASP A 10 -19.95 -26.85 17.39
C ASP A 10 -20.36 -25.39 17.49
N THR A 11 -19.81 -24.68 18.45
CA THR A 11 -19.81 -23.23 18.45
C THR A 11 -18.90 -22.79 17.32
N GLN A 12 -19.51 -22.48 16.16
CA GLN A 12 -18.82 -21.67 15.15
C GLN A 12 -18.27 -20.45 15.85
N PRO A 13 -16.98 -20.12 15.66
CA PRO A 13 -16.46 -18.85 16.14
C PRO A 13 -17.30 -17.76 15.49
N THR A 14 -17.98 -16.97 16.30
CA THR A 14 -18.53 -15.70 15.86
C THR A 14 -17.34 -14.89 15.38
N ASP A 15 -17.30 -14.58 14.07
CA ASP A 15 -16.40 -13.59 13.51
C ASP A 15 -16.72 -12.23 14.16
N GLU A 16 -16.25 -12.01 15.39
CA GLU A 16 -16.20 -10.69 15.96
C GLU A 16 -15.21 -9.91 15.11
N GLU A 17 -15.75 -8.92 14.42
CA GLU A 17 -15.00 -7.99 13.60
C GLU A 17 -14.02 -7.24 14.53
N THR A 18 -12.78 -7.69 14.57
CA THR A 18 -11.74 -7.03 15.37
C THR A 18 -11.29 -5.80 14.62
N VAL A 19 -11.65 -4.62 15.11
CA VAL A 19 -11.20 -3.34 14.54
C VAL A 19 -9.82 -3.02 15.12
N TYR A 20 -8.82 -2.92 14.24
CA TYR A 20 -7.47 -2.51 14.60
C TYR A 20 -7.31 -1.01 14.38
N GLU A 21 -6.86 -0.29 15.41
CA GLU A 21 -6.52 1.12 15.29
C GLU A 21 -5.07 1.28 14.81
N ALA A 22 -4.87 2.21 13.89
CA ALA A 22 -3.54 2.58 13.42
C ALA A 22 -3.39 4.11 13.45
N ASP A 23 -2.23 4.54 13.91
CA ASP A 23 -1.75 5.92 13.76
C ASP A 23 -0.96 6.03 12.45
N GLU A 24 -0.59 7.25 12.04
CA GLU A 24 0.26 7.47 10.88
C GLU A 24 1.74 7.37 11.25
N LEU A 25 2.48 6.49 10.59
CA LEU A 25 3.94 6.54 10.52
C LEU A 25 4.28 7.52 9.38
N LEU A 26 4.55 8.78 9.75
CA LEU A 26 4.66 9.90 8.81
C LEU A 26 6.12 10.28 8.55
N TYR A 27 6.45 10.45 7.29
CA TYR A 27 7.69 11.07 6.83
C TYR A 27 7.37 12.20 5.85
N GLU A 28 7.92 13.39 6.12
CA GLU A 28 7.76 14.55 5.26
C GLU A 28 9.13 15.21 5.04
N LYS A 29 9.39 15.58 3.80
CA LYS A 29 10.60 16.32 3.42
C LYS A 29 10.28 17.25 2.26
N GLN A 30 10.97 18.39 2.23
CA GLN A 30 10.90 19.29 1.09
C GLN A 30 12.31 19.57 0.54
N LEU A 31 12.36 19.85 -0.74
CA LEU A 31 13.54 20.33 -1.44
C LEU A 31 13.38 21.83 -1.67
N ASP A 32 14.25 22.62 -1.06
CA ASP A 32 14.22 24.07 -1.22
C ASP A 32 15.12 24.52 -2.37
N LEU A 33 14.69 25.57 -3.07
CA LEU A 33 15.53 26.28 -4.04
C LEU A 33 16.60 27.08 -3.30
N PRO A 34 17.83 27.23 -3.84
CA PRO A 34 18.87 28.04 -3.24
C PRO A 34 18.47 29.50 -3.01
N SER A 35 17.61 30.07 -3.82
CA SER A 35 17.08 31.43 -3.72
C SER A 35 15.89 31.59 -2.77
N GLY A 36 15.42 30.48 -2.16
CA GLY A 36 14.21 30.39 -1.36
C GLY A 36 13.01 29.92 -2.19
N GLY A 37 12.03 29.35 -1.50
CA GLY A 37 10.89 28.67 -2.11
C GLY A 37 11.09 27.16 -2.22
N VAL A 38 10.00 26.42 -2.41
CA VAL A 38 9.98 24.96 -2.43
C VAL A 38 10.04 24.47 -3.87
N ALA A 39 11.04 23.66 -4.20
CA ALA A 39 11.19 23.02 -5.50
C ALA A 39 10.39 21.73 -5.62
N ALA A 40 10.30 20.96 -4.54
CA ALA A 40 9.56 19.71 -4.49
C ALA A 40 9.14 19.36 -3.06
N THR A 41 8.08 18.56 -2.93
CA THR A 41 7.64 17.98 -1.64
C THR A 41 7.56 16.48 -1.71
N TYR A 42 7.82 15.82 -0.59
CA TYR A 42 7.69 14.40 -0.43
C TYR A 42 6.98 14.10 0.89
N ARG A 43 5.88 13.40 0.82
CA ARG A 43 5.11 12.94 1.99
C ARG A 43 4.89 11.44 1.87
N ALA A 44 5.14 10.70 2.94
CA ALA A 44 4.81 9.29 3.03
C ALA A 44 4.12 9.02 4.36
N ALA A 45 2.88 8.58 4.31
CA ALA A 45 2.09 8.11 5.44
C ALA A 45 1.84 6.61 5.28
N LEU A 46 2.25 5.83 6.27
CA LEU A 46 2.07 4.40 6.38
C LEU A 46 1.33 4.07 7.69
N PRO A 47 0.62 2.94 7.79
CA PRO A 47 -0.05 2.58 9.02
C PRO A 47 0.93 2.13 10.10
N GLN A 48 0.69 2.57 11.33
CA GLN A 48 1.35 2.08 12.53
C GLN A 48 0.28 1.59 13.51
N PHE A 49 0.08 0.30 13.58
CA PHE A 49 -0.94 -0.32 14.40
C PHE A 49 -0.61 -0.22 15.89
N LYS A 50 -1.63 0.05 16.71
CA LYS A 50 -1.49 0.05 18.16
C LYS A 50 -1.29 -1.39 18.66
N GLU A 51 -0.18 -1.65 19.33
CA GLU A 51 0.23 -2.98 19.81
C GLU A 51 -0.50 -3.36 21.10
N GLU A 52 -1.83 -3.24 21.13
CA GLU A 52 -2.66 -3.53 22.29
C GLU A 52 -3.32 -4.91 22.19
N GLY A 53 -3.63 -5.49 23.35
CA GLY A 53 -4.35 -6.77 23.46
C GLY A 53 -3.53 -8.01 23.10
N GLY A 54 -4.23 -9.13 22.86
CA GLY A 54 -3.62 -10.44 22.64
C GLY A 54 -2.84 -10.59 21.35
N GLN A 55 -2.96 -9.66 20.41
CA GLN A 55 -2.31 -9.68 19.09
C GLN A 55 -1.12 -8.70 18.98
N GLY A 56 -0.69 -8.09 20.07
CA GLY A 56 0.39 -7.09 20.05
C GLY A 56 1.68 -7.55 19.36
N LEU A 57 2.08 -8.83 19.48
CA LEU A 57 3.25 -9.38 18.78
C LEU A 57 3.07 -9.45 17.26
N ILE A 58 1.86 -9.69 16.80
CA ILE A 58 1.53 -9.77 15.38
C ILE A 58 1.54 -8.36 14.78
N LEU A 59 0.86 -7.43 15.43
CA LEU A 59 0.82 -6.03 15.02
C LEU A 59 2.23 -5.40 14.99
N ARG A 60 3.09 -5.77 15.94
CA ARG A 60 4.51 -5.37 15.92
C ARG A 60 5.24 -5.84 14.67
N LYS A 61 5.01 -7.05 14.19
CA LYS A 61 5.62 -7.53 12.93
C LYS A 61 5.12 -6.74 11.72
N ILE A 62 3.83 -6.42 11.68
CA ILE A 62 3.25 -5.59 10.63
C ILE A 62 3.86 -4.19 10.69
N ASN A 63 4.02 -3.60 11.89
CA ASN A 63 4.69 -2.32 12.07
C ASN A 63 6.14 -2.35 11.57
N GLN A 64 6.91 -3.42 11.90
CA GLN A 64 8.28 -3.58 11.40
C GLN A 64 8.35 -3.69 9.86
N TYR A 65 7.35 -4.30 9.22
CA TYR A 65 7.24 -4.29 7.77
C TYR A 65 7.13 -2.86 7.25
N TYR A 66 6.22 -2.04 7.81
CA TYR A 66 6.04 -0.64 7.38
C TYR A 66 7.21 0.27 7.75
N GLU A 67 7.91 0.04 8.85
CA GLU A 67 9.16 0.73 9.18
C GLU A 67 10.25 0.46 8.12
N THR A 68 10.33 -0.78 7.62
CA THR A 68 11.24 -1.16 6.54
C THR A 68 10.86 -0.47 5.23
N GLU A 69 9.58 -0.46 4.89
CA GLU A 69 9.03 0.25 3.74
C GLU A 69 9.33 1.75 3.83
N LEU A 70 9.11 2.37 5.01
CA LEU A 70 9.42 3.80 5.21
C LEU A 70 10.90 4.10 4.97
N THR A 71 11.79 3.21 5.38
CA THR A 71 13.23 3.37 5.12
C THR A 71 13.54 3.36 3.62
N ALA A 72 12.88 2.49 2.85
CA ALA A 72 13.00 2.47 1.40
C ALA A 72 12.45 3.76 0.76
N LEU A 73 11.30 4.25 1.24
CA LEU A 73 10.71 5.51 0.77
C LEU A 73 11.57 6.73 1.09
N GLN A 74 12.29 6.72 2.21
CA GLN A 74 13.27 7.79 2.52
C GLN A 74 14.43 7.82 1.51
N GLN A 75 14.92 6.65 1.09
CA GLN A 75 15.97 6.55 0.06
C GLN A 75 15.42 6.97 -1.31
N ASP A 76 14.17 6.60 -1.63
CA ASP A 76 13.48 7.03 -2.84
C ASP A 76 13.32 8.56 -2.88
N CYS A 77 12.97 9.19 -1.74
CA CYS A 77 12.91 10.65 -1.61
C CYS A 77 14.23 11.32 -1.98
N ASP A 78 15.37 10.81 -1.49
CA ASP A 78 16.69 11.38 -1.80
C ASP A 78 17.01 11.23 -3.30
N SER A 79 16.63 10.12 -3.90
CA SER A 79 16.79 9.88 -5.34
C SER A 79 15.90 10.82 -6.15
N TYR A 80 14.64 10.97 -5.77
CA TYR A 80 13.67 11.85 -6.40
C TYR A 80 14.15 13.31 -6.37
N PHE A 81 14.59 13.81 -5.21
CA PHE A 81 15.10 15.16 -5.07
C PHE A 81 16.36 15.39 -5.90
N SER A 82 17.25 14.39 -5.98
CA SER A 82 18.44 14.45 -6.83
C SER A 82 18.09 14.58 -8.31
N GLN A 83 17.06 13.86 -8.78
CA GLN A 83 16.57 13.96 -10.15
C GLN A 83 15.95 15.33 -10.44
N ILE A 84 15.18 15.89 -9.49
CA ILE A 84 14.64 17.24 -9.61
C ILE A 84 15.78 18.26 -9.73
N GLN A 85 16.76 18.24 -8.84
CA GLN A 85 17.92 19.13 -8.92
C GLN A 85 18.65 19.00 -10.27
N ALA A 86 18.89 17.79 -10.74
CA ALA A 86 19.53 17.53 -12.01
C ALA A 86 18.73 18.07 -13.20
N SER A 87 17.40 18.09 -13.13
CA SER A 87 16.53 18.62 -14.18
C SER A 87 16.68 20.12 -14.40
N TYR A 88 17.10 20.86 -13.37
CA TYR A 88 17.41 22.29 -13.47
C TYR A 88 18.76 22.56 -14.14
N GLY A 89 19.70 21.62 -14.07
CA GLY A 89 21.07 21.82 -14.54
C GLY A 89 21.75 23.06 -13.94
N ASP A 90 22.38 23.88 -14.77
CA ASP A 90 23.08 25.11 -14.33
C ASP A 90 22.12 26.16 -13.74
N ALA A 91 20.84 26.10 -14.09
CA ALA A 91 19.83 27.04 -13.57
C ALA A 91 19.49 26.80 -12.09
N TRP A 92 19.85 25.67 -11.50
CA TRP A 92 19.54 25.37 -10.10
C TRP A 92 19.94 26.48 -9.15
N GLN A 93 21.17 27.01 -9.26
CA GLN A 93 21.72 27.99 -8.35
C GLN A 93 21.05 29.38 -8.41
N THR A 94 20.34 29.66 -9.49
CA THR A 94 19.67 30.96 -9.74
C THR A 94 18.14 30.83 -9.85
N ALA A 95 17.60 29.63 -9.69
CA ALA A 95 16.17 29.40 -9.77
C ALA A 95 15.44 30.12 -8.64
N VAL A 96 14.44 30.92 -8.99
CA VAL A 96 13.62 31.72 -8.05
C VAL A 96 12.22 31.17 -7.86
N GLN A 97 11.83 30.20 -8.70
CA GLN A 97 10.55 29.52 -8.63
C GLN A 97 10.67 28.11 -9.18
N PRO A 98 9.83 27.17 -8.75
CA PRO A 98 9.81 25.82 -9.29
C PRO A 98 9.39 25.83 -10.76
N VAL A 99 9.97 24.91 -11.56
CA VAL A 99 9.59 24.71 -12.97
C VAL A 99 8.31 23.90 -13.11
N ALA A 100 7.93 23.14 -12.09
CA ALA A 100 6.72 22.37 -12.01
C ALA A 100 6.33 22.16 -10.54
N ASP A 101 5.09 21.75 -10.30
CA ASP A 101 4.61 21.34 -8.97
C ASP A 101 5.03 19.88 -8.69
N TYR A 102 6.33 19.70 -8.46
CA TYR A 102 6.90 18.40 -8.13
C TYR A 102 6.47 17.95 -6.74
N HIS A 103 5.75 16.85 -6.67
CA HIS A 103 5.35 16.26 -5.41
C HIS A 103 5.28 14.73 -5.47
N VAL A 104 5.46 14.13 -4.32
CA VAL A 104 5.18 12.73 -4.03
C VAL A 104 4.29 12.68 -2.80
N ASP A 105 3.20 11.91 -2.87
CA ASP A 105 2.30 11.66 -1.75
C ASP A 105 1.96 10.17 -1.68
N PHE A 106 2.41 9.53 -0.60
CA PHE A 106 1.96 8.20 -0.22
C PHE A 106 0.91 8.33 0.87
N SER A 107 -0.24 7.71 0.66
CA SER A 107 -1.31 7.59 1.64
C SER A 107 -1.79 6.14 1.73
N TYR A 108 -2.56 5.82 2.76
CA TYR A 108 -3.10 4.48 2.95
C TYR A 108 -4.55 4.51 3.42
N GLU A 109 -5.22 3.39 3.22
CA GLU A 109 -6.57 3.10 3.72
C GLU A 109 -6.62 1.66 4.24
N LEU A 110 -7.21 1.46 5.41
CA LEU A 110 -7.52 0.15 5.95
C LEU A 110 -8.87 -0.31 5.39
N VAL A 111 -8.85 -1.30 4.48
CA VAL A 111 -10.04 -1.71 3.72
C VAL A 111 -10.69 -2.98 4.25
N GLN A 112 -9.96 -3.81 5.00
CA GLN A 112 -10.47 -5.02 5.61
C GLN A 112 -9.78 -5.30 6.94
N GLN A 113 -10.58 -5.66 7.96
CA GLN A 113 -10.12 -6.01 9.30
C GLN A 113 -10.99 -7.14 9.86
N SER A 114 -11.18 -8.21 9.09
CA SER A 114 -12.06 -9.32 9.44
C SER A 114 -11.50 -10.65 8.95
N GLY A 115 -12.03 -11.76 9.44
CA GLY A 115 -11.61 -13.10 9.02
C GLY A 115 -10.13 -13.42 9.30
N GLY A 116 -9.54 -12.82 10.35
CA GLY A 116 -8.14 -13.00 10.70
C GLY A 116 -7.16 -12.33 9.72
N ARG A 117 -7.58 -11.30 9.00
CA ARG A 117 -6.78 -10.55 8.02
C ARG A 117 -6.90 -9.06 8.21
N ILE A 118 -5.82 -8.36 7.86
CA ILE A 118 -5.76 -6.91 7.74
C ILE A 118 -5.34 -6.59 6.31
N SER A 119 -6.18 -5.85 5.57
CA SER A 119 -5.87 -5.40 4.22
C SER A 119 -5.70 -3.89 4.19
N VAL A 120 -4.61 -3.46 3.57
CA VAL A 120 -4.22 -2.06 3.42
C VAL A 120 -4.11 -1.75 1.94
N VAL A 121 -4.77 -0.70 1.49
CA VAL A 121 -4.56 -0.12 0.16
C VAL A 121 -3.68 1.10 0.32
N ARG A 122 -2.59 1.14 -0.44
CA ARG A 122 -1.71 2.31 -0.51
C ARG A 122 -1.92 3.03 -1.84
N THR A 123 -2.03 4.33 -1.77
CA THR A 123 -2.06 5.21 -2.93
C THR A 123 -0.73 5.94 -3.01
N TYR A 124 -0.08 5.84 -4.16
CA TYR A 124 1.14 6.57 -4.49
C TYR A 124 0.83 7.54 -5.61
N ARG A 125 0.86 8.83 -5.31
CA ARG A 125 0.68 9.90 -6.27
C ARG A 125 1.96 10.70 -6.42
N TYR A 126 2.39 10.95 -7.65
CA TYR A 126 3.60 11.72 -7.89
C TYR A 126 3.59 12.45 -9.23
N VAL A 127 4.34 13.53 -9.29
CA VAL A 127 4.70 14.23 -10.51
C VAL A 127 6.19 13.98 -10.79
N ASP A 128 6.50 13.37 -11.92
CA ASP A 128 7.87 13.10 -12.34
C ASP A 128 8.47 14.27 -13.14
N THR A 129 9.76 14.18 -13.47
CA THR A 129 10.50 15.20 -14.24
C THR A 129 9.95 15.39 -15.67
N ASN A 130 9.05 14.53 -16.14
CA ASN A 130 8.29 14.72 -17.39
C ASN A 130 6.97 15.48 -17.16
N VAL A 131 6.75 15.96 -15.93
CA VAL A 131 5.57 16.75 -15.52
C VAL A 131 4.27 15.98 -15.79
N LYS A 132 4.21 14.73 -15.37
CA LYS A 132 3.03 13.88 -15.45
C LYS A 132 2.55 13.54 -14.06
N ASP A 133 1.30 13.89 -13.78
CA ASP A 133 0.62 13.41 -12.57
C ASP A 133 0.29 11.93 -12.75
N LYS A 134 0.82 11.09 -11.88
CA LYS A 134 0.65 9.64 -11.90
C LYS A 134 0.09 9.18 -10.56
N VAL A 135 -0.82 8.22 -10.62
CA VAL A 135 -1.37 7.57 -9.44
C VAL A 135 -1.21 6.07 -9.59
N ILE A 136 -0.65 5.43 -8.56
CA ILE A 136 -0.48 3.98 -8.48
C ILE A 136 -1.17 3.50 -7.20
N TYR A 137 -1.92 2.43 -7.30
CA TYR A 137 -2.53 1.75 -6.15
C TYR A 137 -1.84 0.41 -5.93
N THR A 138 -1.50 0.14 -4.68
CA THR A 138 -1.01 -1.16 -4.24
C THR A 138 -1.84 -1.65 -3.07
N ALA A 139 -1.98 -2.96 -2.91
CA ALA A 139 -2.70 -3.54 -1.80
C ALA A 139 -1.86 -4.64 -1.16
N GLU A 140 -1.88 -4.69 0.16
CA GLU A 140 -1.27 -5.73 0.96
C GLU A 140 -2.31 -6.32 1.91
N THR A 141 -2.29 -7.62 2.07
CA THR A 141 -3.12 -8.33 3.06
C THR A 141 -2.20 -9.09 4.00
N PHE A 142 -2.36 -8.88 5.29
CA PHE A 142 -1.60 -9.54 6.34
C PHE A 142 -2.45 -10.61 7.02
N ASP A 143 -1.88 -11.78 7.23
CA ASP A 143 -2.44 -12.81 8.08
C ASP A 143 -2.25 -12.44 9.57
N CYS A 144 -3.33 -12.30 10.32
CA CYS A 144 -3.32 -11.98 11.74
C CYS A 144 -2.86 -13.13 12.65
N GLN A 145 -2.53 -14.30 12.13
CA GLN A 145 -1.90 -15.37 12.88
C GLN A 145 -0.37 -15.28 12.82
N THR A 146 0.17 -14.86 11.68
CA THR A 146 1.61 -14.84 11.42
C THR A 146 2.20 -13.43 11.41
N GLY A 147 1.43 -12.41 11.04
CA GLY A 147 1.87 -11.03 10.83
C GLY A 147 2.62 -10.82 9.53
N TRP A 148 2.61 -11.80 8.60
CA TRP A 148 3.26 -11.69 7.31
C TRP A 148 2.27 -11.31 6.20
N PRO A 149 2.71 -10.56 5.19
CA PRO A 149 1.88 -10.29 4.03
C PRO A 149 1.60 -11.58 3.26
N GLU A 150 0.35 -11.80 2.94
CA GLU A 150 -0.11 -12.89 2.07
C GLU A 150 0.01 -12.47 0.61
N LYS A 151 0.42 -13.38 -0.25
CA LYS A 151 0.34 -13.16 -1.69
C LYS A 151 -1.09 -13.45 -2.14
N LEU A 152 -1.63 -12.60 -3.00
CA LEU A 152 -3.00 -12.80 -3.52
C LEU A 152 -3.20 -14.21 -4.09
N GLN A 153 -2.20 -14.77 -4.77
CA GLN A 153 -2.25 -16.13 -5.31
C GLN A 153 -2.39 -17.22 -4.23
N ASP A 154 -1.95 -16.96 -3.00
CA ASP A 154 -1.97 -17.94 -1.91
C ASP A 154 -3.33 -17.93 -1.19
N LEU A 155 -4.17 -16.91 -1.45
CA LEU A 155 -5.56 -16.85 -0.99
C LEU A 155 -6.49 -17.78 -1.79
N PHE A 156 -6.04 -18.25 -2.95
CA PHE A 156 -6.81 -19.17 -3.80
C PHE A 156 -6.22 -20.58 -3.71
N ILE A 157 -6.93 -21.47 -3.04
CA ILE A 157 -6.49 -22.86 -2.79
C ILE A 157 -6.61 -23.72 -4.03
N GLU A 158 -7.59 -23.43 -4.90
CA GLU A 158 -7.91 -24.22 -6.08
C GLU A 158 -7.84 -23.35 -7.36
N ASP A 159 -7.36 -23.96 -8.47
CA ASP A 159 -7.38 -23.39 -9.82
C ASP A 159 -6.99 -21.91 -9.92
N LYS A 160 -5.67 -21.66 -9.80
CA LYS A 160 -5.08 -20.30 -9.88
C LYS A 160 -5.42 -19.57 -11.19
N GLU A 161 -5.59 -20.29 -12.28
CA GLU A 161 -5.93 -19.70 -13.59
C GLU A 161 -7.34 -19.12 -13.58
N LYS A 162 -8.32 -19.87 -13.03
CA LYS A 162 -9.68 -19.34 -12.85
C LYS A 162 -9.73 -18.18 -11.88
N ALA A 163 -8.97 -18.25 -10.79
CA ALA A 163 -8.88 -17.15 -9.84
C ALA A 163 -8.29 -15.90 -10.49
N GLN A 164 -7.23 -16.03 -11.28
CA GLN A 164 -6.65 -14.92 -12.05
C GLN A 164 -7.66 -14.32 -13.02
N GLN A 165 -8.39 -15.16 -13.75
CA GLN A 165 -9.42 -14.70 -14.68
C GLN A 165 -10.55 -13.96 -13.96
N ALA A 166 -11.01 -14.47 -12.83
CA ALA A 166 -12.05 -13.81 -12.02
C ALA A 166 -11.57 -12.42 -11.50
N VAL A 167 -10.30 -12.30 -11.11
CA VAL A 167 -9.73 -11.00 -10.71
C VAL A 167 -9.68 -10.04 -11.90
N ILE A 168 -9.26 -10.49 -13.07
CA ILE A 168 -9.25 -9.68 -14.30
C ILE A 168 -10.65 -9.17 -14.62
N GLU A 169 -11.65 -10.03 -14.59
CA GLU A 169 -13.06 -9.67 -14.85
C GLU A 169 -13.57 -8.59 -13.86
N GLN A 170 -13.18 -8.67 -12.58
CA GLN A 170 -13.54 -7.64 -11.60
C GLN A 170 -12.83 -6.32 -11.87
N ILE A 171 -11.55 -6.35 -12.27
CA ILE A 171 -10.79 -5.14 -12.64
C ILE A 171 -11.42 -4.48 -13.88
N GLU A 172 -11.73 -5.26 -14.92
CA GLU A 172 -12.37 -4.76 -16.14
C GLU A 172 -13.74 -4.11 -15.84
N LYS A 173 -14.54 -4.78 -15.01
CA LYS A 173 -15.83 -4.26 -14.57
C LYS A 173 -15.66 -2.94 -13.82
N TRP A 174 -14.76 -2.89 -12.85
CA TRP A 174 -14.51 -1.69 -12.06
C TRP A 174 -14.00 -0.54 -12.93
N CYS A 175 -13.08 -0.81 -13.87
CA CYS A 175 -12.60 0.18 -14.83
C CYS A 175 -13.75 0.75 -15.67
N GLY A 176 -14.63 -0.13 -16.20
CA GLY A 176 -15.79 0.30 -16.98
C GLY A 176 -16.77 1.18 -16.18
N GLU A 177 -17.04 0.82 -14.91
CA GLU A 177 -17.91 1.60 -14.02
C GLU A 177 -17.33 2.99 -13.69
N ASN A 178 -15.99 3.15 -13.73
CA ASN A 178 -15.29 4.40 -13.44
C ASN A 178 -14.83 5.15 -14.71
N GLY A 179 -15.24 4.73 -15.90
CA GLY A 179 -14.88 5.39 -17.16
C GLY A 179 -13.39 5.22 -17.52
N LEU A 180 -12.74 4.19 -17.04
CA LEU A 180 -11.36 3.83 -17.30
C LEU A 180 -11.28 2.64 -18.27
N GLU A 181 -10.22 2.57 -19.06
CA GLU A 181 -9.94 1.40 -19.90
C GLU A 181 -8.91 0.51 -19.21
N TYR A 182 -9.24 -0.77 -19.03
CA TYR A 182 -8.26 -1.77 -18.61
C TYR A 182 -7.28 -2.03 -19.75
N SER A 183 -6.00 -1.72 -19.54
CA SER A 183 -4.97 -1.99 -20.55
C SER A 183 -4.52 -3.43 -20.51
N GLN A 184 -4.85 -4.21 -21.56
CA GLN A 184 -4.34 -5.57 -21.75
C GLN A 184 -2.84 -5.61 -22.09
N LEU A 185 -2.19 -4.44 -22.32
CA LEU A 185 -0.74 -4.36 -22.59
C LEU A 185 0.10 -4.72 -21.36
N ILE A 186 -0.48 -4.60 -20.16
CA ILE A 186 0.12 -5.05 -18.88
C ILE A 186 -0.93 -5.89 -18.17
N PRO A 187 -1.15 -7.14 -18.61
CA PRO A 187 -2.16 -7.98 -17.99
C PRO A 187 -1.81 -8.26 -16.54
N PHE A 188 -2.82 -8.25 -15.67
CA PHE A 188 -2.68 -8.73 -14.31
C PHE A 188 -2.22 -10.20 -14.34
N THR A 189 -1.14 -10.52 -13.61
CA THR A 189 -0.69 -11.90 -13.40
C THR A 189 -0.27 -12.07 -11.94
N PHE A 190 -0.53 -13.24 -11.35
CA PHE A 190 -0.07 -13.54 -10.00
C PHE A 190 1.45 -13.51 -9.84
N GLU A 191 2.20 -13.79 -10.89
CA GLU A 191 3.66 -13.85 -10.85
C GLU A 191 4.34 -12.47 -10.78
N LYS A 192 3.63 -11.41 -11.20
CA LYS A 192 4.19 -10.04 -11.21
C LYS A 192 4.03 -9.28 -9.89
N GLN A 193 3.36 -9.82 -8.90
CA GLN A 193 3.15 -9.18 -7.60
C GLN A 193 4.37 -9.22 -6.66
N GLY A 194 5.52 -9.61 -7.11
CA GLY A 194 6.73 -9.75 -6.29
C GLY A 194 7.99 -9.11 -6.86
N SER A 195 7.90 -8.36 -7.94
CA SER A 195 9.06 -7.63 -8.44
C SER A 195 9.05 -6.19 -7.93
N SER A 196 9.70 -6.03 -6.79
CA SER A 196 10.52 -4.88 -6.39
C SER A 196 10.46 -3.67 -7.33
N PHE A 197 10.16 -2.59 -6.74
CA PHE A 197 10.50 -1.25 -7.19
C PHE A 197 12.00 -1.07 -7.30
#